data_d96ccfb37d33085ef6f716fc97648a9c
#
_entry.id   d96ccfb37d33085ef6f716fc97648a9c
#
_cell.length_a   1.000
_cell.length_b   1.000
_cell.length_c   1.000
_cell.angle_alpha   90.00
_cell.angle_beta   90.00
_cell.angle_gamma   90.00
#
_symmetry.space_group_name_H-M   'P 1'
#
loop_
_entity.id
_entity.type
_entity.pdbx_description
1 polymer ?
#
loop_
_entity_poly.entity_id
_entity_poly.type
_entity_poly.pdbx_seq_one_letter_code
_entity_poly.pdbx_strand_id
1 'polypeptide(L)'
;MAFLSDIEIAQACKMKHITEIALDCGVDEKYLEQYGNYKAKVDYKLLNESDRKNGKLILVTAITPTPAGEGKTTTTIGLSDGLKRIGKNVVVALREPSLGPVFGVKGGAAGGGYAQVVPMEDINLHFTGDFHAIGAANNLLAAMLDNHIQQGNSLNIDPRRIVWRRCVDMNDRQLRFVIDGLGGSSNGTPREDGFDITVASEIMAVFCLANSITDLKERISRIVVAYTYDGKPVTAGDLKAVGAMAALLKDALKPNLVQTLEGTPAFVHGGPFANIAHGCNSVIATKMAMKLGDYCVTEAGFGADLGAEKFLDIKCRMAGLKPDAVVVVATIRALKMHGGMAKTELGNENLDALKKGLPNLLRHVSNIVNVYKLPCVVAVNRFPTDTDKEIEMVIEECKTLGVNIVLSTVWADGGKGGTALAEEVVKLCEKPNDFSFSYELDCSIEDKIKAVVTRVYGGKDVNFTASALKEIKKLTALGFDKIPVCIAKTQYSFSDDMTKLGAPEDFTVTVRKVKVSAGAGFLVVLTGDIMTMPGLPKVPAAEKIDVDENGVISGLF
;
A
#
# COMPACT_ATOMS: atom_id res chain seq x y z
N MET A 1 -18.47 27.76 13.11
CA MET A 1 -17.26 27.37 13.87
C MET A 1 -16.26 26.86 12.86
N ALA A 2 -14.99 27.28 12.93
CA ALA A 2 -13.94 26.68 12.13
C ALA A 2 -13.76 25.21 12.57
N PHE A 3 -13.63 24.29 11.63
CA PHE A 3 -13.30 22.91 11.96
C PHE A 3 -11.83 22.89 12.42
N LEU A 4 -11.54 22.07 13.46
CA LEU A 4 -10.18 21.81 13.89
C LEU A 4 -9.43 21.08 12.77
N SER A 5 -8.13 21.33 12.64
CA SER A 5 -7.26 20.58 11.76
C SER A 5 -7.05 19.14 12.29
N ASP A 6 -6.61 18.23 11.41
CA ASP A 6 -6.40 16.84 11.80
C ASP A 6 -5.39 16.69 12.94
N ILE A 7 -4.32 17.51 12.96
CA ILE A 7 -3.34 17.50 14.05
C ILE A 7 -3.92 18.05 15.36
N GLU A 8 -4.73 19.10 15.33
CA GLU A 8 -5.38 19.63 16.53
C GLU A 8 -6.34 18.61 17.15
N ILE A 9 -7.09 17.88 16.32
CA ILE A 9 -7.96 16.78 16.78
C ILE A 9 -7.12 15.67 17.42
N ALA A 10 -6.02 15.27 16.80
CA ALA A 10 -5.14 14.24 17.32
C ALA A 10 -4.48 14.64 18.65
N GLN A 11 -3.98 15.88 18.76
CA GLN A 11 -3.35 16.43 19.97
C GLN A 11 -4.34 16.57 21.14
N ALA A 12 -5.62 16.84 20.84
CA ALA A 12 -6.68 16.91 21.86
C ALA A 12 -7.10 15.53 22.40
N CYS A 13 -6.67 14.43 21.77
CA CYS A 13 -7.05 13.08 22.15
C CYS A 13 -6.42 12.66 23.49
N LYS A 14 -7.25 12.16 24.41
CA LYS A 14 -6.78 11.51 25.64
C LYS A 14 -6.51 10.03 25.35
N MET A 15 -5.29 9.75 24.89
CA MET A 15 -4.86 8.39 24.58
C MET A 15 -4.81 7.51 25.84
N LYS A 16 -5.24 6.25 25.71
CA LYS A 16 -4.98 5.20 26.70
C LYS A 16 -3.49 4.83 26.66
N HIS A 17 -2.97 4.33 27.77
CA HIS A 17 -1.62 3.75 27.79
C HIS A 17 -1.58 2.52 26.88
N ILE A 18 -0.46 2.29 26.19
CA ILE A 18 -0.36 1.22 25.19
C ILE A 18 -0.54 -0.18 25.78
N THR A 19 -0.24 -0.37 27.06
CA THR A 19 -0.49 -1.63 27.76
C THR A 19 -1.97 -1.93 27.93
N GLU A 20 -2.81 -0.89 28.11
CA GLU A 20 -4.27 -1.05 28.15
C GLU A 20 -4.81 -1.48 26.77
N ILE A 21 -4.30 -0.85 25.70
CA ILE A 21 -4.66 -1.23 24.33
C ILE A 21 -4.21 -2.65 24.00
N ALA A 22 -3.01 -3.05 24.44
CA ALA A 22 -2.51 -4.41 24.30
C ALA A 22 -3.40 -5.43 25.02
N LEU A 23 -3.81 -5.12 26.25
CA LEU A 23 -4.72 -5.96 27.04
C LEU A 23 -6.11 -6.04 26.38
N ASP A 24 -6.67 -4.91 25.91
CA ASP A 24 -7.98 -4.83 25.24
C ASP A 24 -8.03 -5.76 24.01
N CYS A 25 -6.93 -5.92 23.25
CA CYS A 25 -6.87 -6.85 22.12
C CYS A 25 -6.28 -8.24 22.47
N GLY A 26 -5.92 -8.45 23.74
CA GLY A 26 -5.44 -9.74 24.24
C GLY A 26 -4.00 -10.08 23.87
N VAL A 27 -3.14 -9.09 23.76
CA VAL A 27 -1.68 -9.25 23.69
C VAL A 27 -1.13 -9.40 25.10
N ASP A 28 -0.52 -10.55 25.38
CA ASP A 28 0.20 -10.81 26.64
C ASP A 28 1.45 -9.91 26.72
N GLU A 29 1.75 -9.41 27.92
CA GLU A 29 2.90 -8.52 28.19
C GLU A 29 4.24 -9.11 27.70
N LYS A 30 4.41 -10.43 27.72
CA LYS A 30 5.63 -11.11 27.23
C LYS A 30 5.91 -10.88 25.76
N TYR A 31 4.91 -10.47 24.95
CA TYR A 31 5.05 -10.15 23.53
C TYR A 31 5.14 -8.64 23.27
N LEU A 32 4.98 -7.80 24.30
CA LEU A 32 4.89 -6.36 24.17
C LEU A 32 6.23 -5.68 24.48
N GLU A 33 6.76 -4.93 23.52
CA GLU A 33 7.95 -4.10 23.68
C GLU A 33 7.54 -2.63 23.53
N GLN A 34 7.48 -1.90 24.66
CA GLN A 34 6.99 -0.52 24.69
C GLN A 34 8.00 0.45 24.08
N TYR A 35 7.50 1.35 23.24
CA TYR A 35 8.21 2.49 22.66
C TYR A 35 7.57 3.79 23.19
N GLY A 36 7.71 4.05 24.48
CA GLY A 36 7.01 5.11 25.21
C GLY A 36 5.61 4.68 25.64
N ASN A 37 4.75 5.65 25.98
CA ASN A 37 3.46 5.39 26.61
C ASN A 37 2.35 4.97 25.64
N TYR A 38 2.48 5.29 24.34
CA TYR A 38 1.35 5.23 23.40
C TYR A 38 1.60 4.37 22.17
N LYS A 39 2.78 3.76 22.06
CA LYS A 39 3.14 2.85 20.99
C LYS A 39 3.99 1.69 21.50
N ALA A 40 3.89 0.54 20.86
CA ALA A 40 4.69 -0.63 21.19
C ALA A 40 4.92 -1.49 19.96
N LYS A 41 5.96 -2.32 19.98
CA LYS A 41 6.11 -3.44 19.05
C LYS A 41 5.54 -4.71 19.66
N VAL A 42 4.96 -5.56 18.82
CA VAL A 42 4.42 -6.85 19.24
C VAL A 42 5.21 -7.97 18.57
N ASP A 43 5.74 -8.89 19.39
CA ASP A 43 6.53 -10.03 18.89
C ASP A 43 5.62 -10.97 18.09
N TYR A 44 6.00 -11.21 16.83
CA TYR A 44 5.26 -12.09 15.92
C TYR A 44 5.27 -13.57 16.32
N LYS A 45 6.05 -13.98 17.35
CA LYS A 45 5.93 -15.31 17.98
C LYS A 45 4.51 -15.58 18.48
N LEU A 46 3.78 -14.54 18.86
CA LEU A 46 2.35 -14.64 19.22
C LEU A 46 1.54 -15.39 18.15
N LEU A 47 1.83 -15.22 16.87
CA LEU A 47 1.13 -15.92 15.79
C LEU A 47 1.23 -17.44 15.86
N ASN A 48 2.38 -17.96 16.35
CA ASN A 48 2.62 -19.40 16.44
C ASN A 48 2.22 -19.98 17.81
N GLU A 49 2.16 -19.14 18.85
CA GLU A 49 1.85 -19.56 20.22
C GLU A 49 0.39 -19.37 20.60
N SER A 50 -0.41 -18.68 19.76
CA SER A 50 -1.83 -18.43 20.01
C SER A 50 -2.72 -19.49 19.35
N ASP A 51 -3.59 -20.13 20.14
CA ASP A 51 -4.59 -21.10 19.66
C ASP A 51 -5.87 -20.41 19.13
N ARG A 52 -5.96 -19.08 19.15
CA ARG A 52 -7.15 -18.36 18.67
C ARG A 52 -7.36 -18.65 17.18
N LYS A 53 -8.62 -18.79 16.79
CA LYS A 53 -9.00 -18.85 15.37
C LYS A 53 -8.84 -17.47 14.74
N ASN A 54 -8.54 -17.43 13.46
CA ASN A 54 -8.49 -16.17 12.72
C ASN A 54 -9.89 -15.56 12.63
N GLY A 55 -9.98 -14.27 12.87
CA GLY A 55 -11.17 -13.47 12.62
C GLY A 55 -11.40 -13.20 11.14
N LYS A 56 -12.47 -12.49 10.83
CA LYS A 56 -12.89 -12.10 9.48
C LYS A 56 -11.99 -11.01 8.92
N LEU A 57 -11.57 -11.17 7.68
CA LEU A 57 -10.71 -10.20 6.97
C LEU A 57 -11.56 -9.30 6.08
N ILE A 58 -11.54 -8.01 6.35
CA ILE A 58 -12.26 -6.96 5.61
C ILE A 58 -11.23 -6.10 4.89
N LEU A 59 -11.34 -6.04 3.55
CA LEU A 59 -10.51 -5.17 2.73
C LEU A 59 -11.24 -3.87 2.40
N VAL A 60 -10.65 -2.73 2.73
CA VAL A 60 -11.11 -1.41 2.29
C VAL A 60 -10.27 -0.95 1.10
N THR A 61 -10.94 -0.65 0.01
CA THR A 61 -10.35 -0.11 -1.21
C THR A 61 -11.18 1.08 -1.70
N ALA A 62 -10.90 1.62 -2.89
CA ALA A 62 -11.67 2.74 -3.43
C ALA A 62 -11.76 2.69 -4.95
N ILE A 63 -12.56 3.62 -5.49
CA ILE A 63 -12.54 3.99 -6.90
C ILE A 63 -11.18 4.55 -7.32
N THR A 64 -10.98 4.76 -8.62
CA THR A 64 -9.77 5.40 -9.15
C THR A 64 -9.53 6.74 -8.44
N PRO A 65 -8.32 6.96 -7.86
CA PRO A 65 -8.04 8.15 -7.06
C PRO A 65 -8.09 9.45 -7.87
N THR A 66 -8.50 10.51 -7.19
CA THR A 66 -8.51 11.87 -7.72
C THR A 66 -7.67 12.79 -6.81
N PRO A 67 -7.29 13.99 -7.28
CA PRO A 67 -6.62 14.97 -6.41
C PRO A 67 -7.46 15.45 -5.20
N ALA A 68 -8.76 15.12 -5.19
CA ALA A 68 -9.65 15.45 -4.06
C ALA A 68 -9.53 14.44 -2.90
N GLY A 69 -8.99 13.23 -3.19
CA GLY A 69 -8.93 12.12 -2.24
C GLY A 69 -10.27 11.39 -2.07
N GLU A 70 -10.24 10.12 -1.73
CA GLU A 70 -11.44 9.28 -1.54
C GLU A 70 -11.70 8.94 -0.07
N GLY A 71 -10.71 9.15 0.81
CA GLY A 71 -10.84 8.92 2.26
C GLY A 71 -10.80 7.45 2.67
N LYS A 72 -10.01 6.60 1.97
CA LYS A 72 -9.87 5.16 2.30
C LYS A 72 -9.45 4.93 3.75
N THR A 73 -8.34 5.52 4.18
CA THR A 73 -7.81 5.32 5.54
C THR A 73 -8.79 5.82 6.59
N THR A 74 -9.41 6.99 6.35
CA THR A 74 -10.47 7.54 7.20
C THR A 74 -11.66 6.57 7.31
N THR A 75 -12.10 5.98 6.17
CA THR A 75 -13.17 4.98 6.18
C THR A 75 -12.74 3.69 6.88
N THR A 76 -11.50 3.23 6.69
CA THR A 76 -10.96 2.03 7.35
C THR A 76 -10.98 2.18 8.87
N ILE A 77 -10.54 3.31 9.38
CA ILE A 77 -10.51 3.62 10.81
C ILE A 77 -11.94 3.81 11.35
N GLY A 78 -12.74 4.63 10.68
CA GLY A 78 -14.12 4.89 11.11
C GLY A 78 -15.02 3.67 11.06
N LEU A 79 -14.83 2.77 10.08
CA LEU A 79 -15.48 1.45 10.05
C LEU A 79 -15.07 0.60 11.27
N SER A 80 -13.79 0.61 11.62
CA SER A 80 -13.29 -0.16 12.75
C SER A 80 -13.85 0.36 14.08
N ASP A 81 -13.85 1.68 14.25
CA ASP A 81 -14.51 2.29 15.42
C ASP A 81 -16.01 2.04 15.42
N GLY A 82 -16.66 2.02 14.25
CA GLY A 82 -18.06 1.62 14.08
C GLY A 82 -18.32 0.17 14.50
N LEU A 83 -17.47 -0.77 14.09
CA LEU A 83 -17.53 -2.17 14.52
C LEU A 83 -17.41 -2.31 16.04
N LYS A 84 -16.46 -1.59 16.65
CA LYS A 84 -16.31 -1.55 18.11
C LYS A 84 -17.56 -1.00 18.80
N ARG A 85 -18.15 0.06 18.26
CA ARG A 85 -19.39 0.67 18.80
C ARG A 85 -20.59 -0.28 18.78
N ILE A 86 -20.67 -1.17 17.80
CA ILE A 86 -21.72 -2.22 17.76
C ILE A 86 -21.31 -3.50 18.50
N GLY A 87 -20.29 -3.41 19.39
CA GLY A 87 -19.87 -4.49 20.28
C GLY A 87 -19.03 -5.59 19.64
N LYS A 88 -18.39 -5.34 18.49
CA LYS A 88 -17.49 -6.30 17.85
C LYS A 88 -16.05 -6.12 18.32
N ASN A 89 -15.33 -7.23 18.50
CA ASN A 89 -13.90 -7.20 18.73
C ASN A 89 -13.17 -7.01 17.39
N VAL A 90 -12.53 -5.87 17.20
CA VAL A 90 -11.91 -5.47 15.93
C VAL A 90 -10.49 -4.98 16.15
N VAL A 91 -9.62 -5.32 15.21
CA VAL A 91 -8.24 -4.81 15.13
C VAL A 91 -7.99 -4.28 13.71
N VAL A 92 -7.38 -3.10 13.63
CA VAL A 92 -7.05 -2.46 12.36
C VAL A 92 -5.63 -2.84 11.93
N ALA A 93 -5.39 -2.99 10.63
CA ALA A 93 -4.04 -3.16 10.07
C ALA A 93 -3.81 -2.16 8.93
N LEU A 94 -2.89 -1.22 9.13
CA LEU A 94 -2.63 -0.09 8.25
C LEU A 94 -1.17 -0.07 7.75
N ARG A 95 -0.94 0.72 6.70
CA ARG A 95 0.41 1.03 6.24
C ARG A 95 1.03 2.15 7.07
N GLU A 96 2.33 2.07 7.25
CA GLU A 96 3.14 3.14 7.80
C GLU A 96 3.41 4.20 6.71
N PRO A 97 3.27 5.51 7.02
CA PRO A 97 3.54 6.58 6.06
C PRO A 97 5.03 6.78 5.83
N SER A 98 5.39 7.19 4.60
CA SER A 98 6.75 7.58 4.22
C SER A 98 6.93 9.09 4.38
N LEU A 99 8.12 9.52 4.82
CA LEU A 99 8.46 10.93 5.03
C LEU A 99 8.35 11.75 3.74
N GLY A 100 8.72 11.17 2.58
CA GLY A 100 8.65 11.89 1.31
C GLY A 100 7.25 12.44 1.00
N PRO A 101 6.18 11.64 0.99
CA PRO A 101 4.81 12.12 0.89
C PRO A 101 4.38 13.09 2.00
N VAL A 102 4.77 12.84 3.25
CA VAL A 102 4.43 13.70 4.41
C VAL A 102 4.96 15.12 4.22
N PHE A 103 6.23 15.27 3.85
CA PHE A 103 6.84 16.57 3.59
C PHE A 103 6.56 17.12 2.19
N GLY A 104 5.94 16.31 1.29
CA GLY A 104 5.62 16.67 -0.09
C GLY A 104 4.25 17.32 -0.27
N VAL A 105 3.30 16.55 -0.78
CA VAL A 105 1.98 17.07 -1.22
C VAL A 105 0.85 16.59 -0.34
N LYS A 106 1.01 15.44 0.34
CA LYS A 106 -0.11 14.70 0.89
C LYS A 106 0.14 14.36 2.34
N GLY A 107 -0.90 14.53 3.15
CA GLY A 107 -0.97 14.07 4.51
C GLY A 107 -0.57 12.62 4.70
N GLY A 108 -0.15 12.30 5.90
CA GLY A 108 0.24 10.97 6.30
C GLY A 108 -0.89 9.94 6.20
N ALA A 109 -0.59 8.70 6.50
CA ALA A 109 -1.55 7.60 6.48
C ALA A 109 -2.32 7.44 7.81
N ALA A 110 -2.44 8.49 8.62
CA ALA A 110 -3.08 8.41 9.95
C ALA A 110 -4.62 8.53 9.92
N GLY A 111 -5.24 8.73 8.76
CA GLY A 111 -6.68 9.04 8.64
C GLY A 111 -6.93 10.54 8.58
N GLY A 112 -8.13 10.99 8.96
CA GLY A 112 -8.49 12.41 8.99
C GLY A 112 -9.80 12.68 9.73
N GLY A 113 -10.00 13.92 10.17
CA GLY A 113 -11.11 14.32 11.01
C GLY A 113 -11.15 13.51 12.30
N TYR A 114 -12.32 13.01 12.67
CA TYR A 114 -12.52 12.19 13.87
C TYR A 114 -12.28 10.68 13.66
N ALA A 115 -11.73 10.28 12.50
CA ALA A 115 -11.34 8.91 12.22
C ALA A 115 -9.81 8.85 11.93
N GLN A 116 -9.01 8.84 12.98
CA GLN A 116 -7.55 8.84 12.94
C GLN A 116 -6.95 7.78 13.87
N VAL A 117 -5.71 7.34 13.56
CA VAL A 117 -4.83 6.62 14.49
C VAL A 117 -3.87 7.59 15.17
N VAL A 118 -3.61 7.36 16.43
CA VAL A 118 -2.75 8.18 17.29
C VAL A 118 -1.70 7.32 18.01
N PRO A 119 -0.50 7.86 18.32
CA PRO A 119 -0.04 9.25 18.18
C PRO A 119 0.28 9.64 16.71
N MET A 120 -0.45 10.60 16.17
CA MET A 120 -0.38 10.99 14.75
C MET A 120 1.01 11.52 14.35
N GLU A 121 1.62 12.35 15.21
CA GLU A 121 2.94 12.95 14.97
C GLU A 121 4.01 11.86 14.84
N ASP A 122 4.09 10.94 15.79
CA ASP A 122 5.05 9.85 15.80
C ASP A 122 4.90 8.97 14.55
N ILE A 123 3.65 8.61 14.20
CA ILE A 123 3.34 7.77 13.05
C ILE A 123 3.82 8.41 11.74
N ASN A 124 3.65 9.72 11.59
CA ASN A 124 3.99 10.44 10.36
C ASN A 124 5.46 10.87 10.27
N LEU A 125 6.22 10.82 11.36
CA LEU A 125 7.63 11.23 11.40
C LEU A 125 8.54 10.01 11.65
N HIS A 126 9.20 9.96 12.80
CA HIS A 126 10.07 8.85 13.20
C HIS A 126 9.32 7.91 14.14
N PHE A 127 8.52 7.02 13.58
CA PHE A 127 7.61 6.18 14.35
C PHE A 127 8.34 5.27 15.36
N THR A 128 8.94 4.19 14.87
CA THR A 128 9.73 3.23 15.66
C THR A 128 11.05 2.85 14.97
N GLY A 129 11.35 3.49 13.85
CA GLY A 129 12.59 3.32 13.09
C GLY A 129 12.54 2.25 11.99
N ASP A 130 11.38 1.72 11.62
CA ASP A 130 11.26 0.65 10.63
C ASP A 130 11.77 1.09 9.25
N PHE A 131 11.39 2.28 8.79
CA PHE A 131 11.86 2.80 7.51
C PHE A 131 13.35 3.10 7.51
N HIS A 132 13.90 3.56 8.64
CA HIS A 132 15.34 3.73 8.79
C HIS A 132 16.07 2.38 8.69
N ALA A 133 15.57 1.33 9.36
CA ALA A 133 16.13 -0.01 9.28
C ALA A 133 16.10 -0.57 7.85
N ILE A 134 14.99 -0.37 7.13
CA ILE A 134 14.82 -0.78 5.72
C ILE A 134 15.83 -0.02 4.83
N GLY A 135 15.95 1.29 5.00
CA GLY A 135 16.94 2.10 4.27
C GLY A 135 18.37 1.68 4.56
N ALA A 136 18.70 1.43 5.82
CA ALA A 136 20.03 0.95 6.22
C ALA A 136 20.36 -0.42 5.62
N ALA A 137 19.41 -1.37 5.63
CA ALA A 137 19.60 -2.70 5.03
C ALA A 137 19.77 -2.61 3.51
N ASN A 138 18.98 -1.78 2.83
CA ASN A 138 19.09 -1.55 1.38
C ASN A 138 20.46 -0.96 1.01
N ASN A 139 20.91 0.04 1.74
CA ASN A 139 22.16 0.74 1.46
C ASN A 139 23.39 -0.08 1.86
N LEU A 140 23.28 -0.94 2.89
CA LEU A 140 24.30 -1.91 3.20
C LEU A 140 24.55 -2.87 2.01
N LEU A 141 23.46 -3.38 1.40
CA LEU A 141 23.57 -4.27 0.24
C LEU A 141 24.24 -3.55 -0.95
N ALA A 142 23.89 -2.28 -1.21
CA ALA A 142 24.54 -1.47 -2.25
C ALA A 142 26.04 -1.26 -1.96
N ALA A 143 26.39 -0.95 -0.71
CA ALA A 143 27.78 -0.78 -0.30
C ALA A 143 28.58 -2.09 -0.43
N MET A 144 28.00 -3.24 -0.06
CA MET A 144 28.64 -4.55 -0.20
C MET A 144 28.84 -4.94 -1.66
N LEU A 145 27.90 -4.60 -2.54
CA LEU A 145 28.01 -4.81 -3.99
C LEU A 145 29.21 -4.02 -4.57
N ASP A 146 29.26 -2.72 -4.31
CA ASP A 146 30.34 -1.86 -4.82
C ASP A 146 31.70 -2.26 -4.22
N ASN A 147 31.73 -2.59 -2.92
CA ASN A 147 32.95 -3.10 -2.27
C ASN A 147 33.42 -4.43 -2.87
N HIS A 148 32.51 -5.35 -3.23
CA HIS A 148 32.85 -6.61 -3.89
C HIS A 148 33.57 -6.36 -5.23
N ILE A 149 33.07 -5.41 -6.03
CA ILE A 149 33.68 -5.03 -7.30
C ILE A 149 35.06 -4.41 -7.05
N GLN A 150 35.17 -3.50 -6.08
CA GLN A 150 36.44 -2.84 -5.72
C GLN A 150 37.50 -3.82 -5.23
N GLN A 151 37.13 -4.88 -4.51
CA GLN A 151 38.04 -5.86 -3.90
C GLN A 151 38.33 -7.06 -4.81
N GLY A 152 38.23 -6.90 -6.13
CA GLY A 152 38.66 -7.89 -7.10
C GLY A 152 37.56 -8.65 -7.82
N ASN A 153 36.28 -8.35 -7.57
CA ASN A 153 35.13 -8.80 -8.37
C ASN A 153 35.11 -10.32 -8.67
N SER A 154 35.33 -11.15 -7.65
CA SER A 154 35.42 -12.62 -7.82
C SER A 154 34.12 -13.26 -8.38
N LEU A 155 32.96 -12.57 -8.27
CA LEU A 155 31.70 -12.99 -8.86
C LEU A 155 31.56 -12.58 -10.33
N ASN A 156 32.57 -11.93 -10.93
CA ASN A 156 32.58 -11.51 -12.33
C ASN A 156 31.39 -10.61 -12.72
N ILE A 157 30.99 -9.69 -11.83
CA ILE A 157 29.91 -8.74 -12.04
C ILE A 157 30.27 -7.77 -13.17
N ASP A 158 29.36 -7.56 -14.13
CA ASP A 158 29.46 -6.46 -15.10
C ASP A 158 28.93 -5.15 -14.47
N PRO A 159 29.76 -4.14 -14.19
CA PRO A 159 29.34 -2.89 -13.56
C PRO A 159 28.26 -2.12 -14.33
N ARG A 160 28.10 -2.40 -15.64
CA ARG A 160 27.04 -1.81 -16.50
C ARG A 160 25.69 -2.51 -16.35
N ARG A 161 25.65 -3.61 -15.59
CA ARG A 161 24.46 -4.46 -15.42
C ARG A 161 24.06 -4.60 -13.97
N ILE A 162 24.43 -3.63 -13.14
CA ILE A 162 23.94 -3.46 -11.78
C ILE A 162 22.49 -2.97 -11.88
N VAL A 163 21.60 -3.61 -11.11
CA VAL A 163 20.15 -3.29 -11.06
C VAL A 163 19.71 -2.82 -9.69
N TRP A 164 20.59 -2.93 -8.71
CA TRP A 164 20.35 -2.48 -7.33
C TRP A 164 20.71 -1.02 -7.17
N ARG A 165 19.81 -0.25 -6.54
CA ARG A 165 19.99 1.17 -6.24
C ARG A 165 20.03 1.41 -4.75
N ARG A 166 20.59 2.53 -4.33
CA ARG A 166 20.45 3.06 -2.99
C ARG A 166 19.05 3.56 -2.75
N CYS A 167 18.67 3.81 -1.48
CA CYS A 167 17.39 4.46 -1.19
C CYS A 167 17.52 5.51 -0.09
N VAL A 168 16.55 6.43 -0.07
CA VAL A 168 16.35 7.45 0.94
C VAL A 168 14.84 7.70 1.09
N ASP A 169 14.36 7.88 2.33
CA ASP A 169 12.93 8.11 2.56
C ASP A 169 12.60 9.61 2.47
N MET A 170 12.81 10.18 1.29
CA MET A 170 12.50 11.57 0.99
C MET A 170 12.18 11.73 -0.49
N ASN A 171 11.34 12.72 -0.84
CA ASN A 171 11.11 13.12 -2.22
C ASN A 171 12.25 14.00 -2.72
N ASP A 172 13.18 13.43 -3.49
CA ASP A 172 14.34 14.16 -4.01
C ASP A 172 14.62 13.85 -5.48
N ARG A 173 14.08 14.68 -6.39
CA ARG A 173 14.29 14.50 -7.84
C ARG A 173 15.75 14.60 -8.29
N GLN A 174 16.61 15.26 -7.51
CA GLN A 174 18.03 15.41 -7.83
C GLN A 174 18.77 14.08 -7.77
N LEU A 175 18.29 13.12 -6.98
CA LEU A 175 18.88 11.81 -6.78
C LEU A 175 18.43 10.74 -7.80
N ARG A 176 17.55 11.06 -8.76
CA ARG A 176 17.06 10.08 -9.76
C ARG A 176 18.17 9.45 -10.58
N PHE A 177 19.16 10.27 -10.96
CA PHE A 177 20.33 9.86 -11.71
C PHE A 177 21.54 10.58 -11.14
N VAL A 178 22.55 9.82 -10.71
CA VAL A 178 23.81 10.32 -10.17
C VAL A 178 24.96 9.55 -10.79
N ILE A 179 26.17 10.09 -10.68
CA ILE A 179 27.39 9.34 -10.96
C ILE A 179 28.05 9.10 -9.60
N ASP A 180 28.25 7.84 -9.26
CA ASP A 180 28.95 7.44 -8.04
C ASP A 180 30.39 6.95 -8.36
N GLY A 181 31.18 6.62 -7.31
CA GLY A 181 32.54 6.10 -7.45
C GLY A 181 33.59 7.09 -7.96
N LEU A 182 33.30 8.40 -7.97
CA LEU A 182 34.25 9.44 -8.37
C LEU A 182 35.38 9.61 -7.35
N GLY A 183 36.53 10.19 -7.77
CA GLY A 183 37.66 10.50 -6.90
C GLY A 183 38.84 9.54 -7.04
N GLY A 184 38.87 8.74 -8.11
CA GLY A 184 39.99 7.84 -8.46
C GLY A 184 39.78 6.40 -7.98
N SER A 185 40.75 5.56 -8.32
CA SER A 185 40.64 4.10 -8.11
C SER A 185 40.50 3.63 -6.66
N SER A 186 40.83 4.49 -5.70
CA SER A 186 40.63 4.19 -4.27
C SER A 186 39.15 4.28 -3.82
N ASN A 187 38.31 4.96 -4.61
CA ASN A 187 36.91 5.21 -4.26
C ASN A 187 35.92 4.26 -4.93
N GLY A 188 36.33 3.56 -5.96
CA GLY A 188 35.47 2.61 -6.67
C GLY A 188 35.48 2.76 -8.20
N THR A 189 34.50 2.16 -8.85
CA THR A 189 34.29 2.22 -10.30
C THR A 189 33.21 3.25 -10.62
N PRO A 190 33.54 4.37 -11.31
CA PRO A 190 32.55 5.35 -11.72
C PRO A 190 31.46 4.74 -12.59
N ARG A 191 30.19 4.93 -12.20
CA ARG A 191 29.03 4.46 -12.97
C ARG A 191 27.80 5.35 -12.73
N GLU A 192 26.84 5.24 -13.64
CA GLU A 192 25.51 5.79 -13.39
C GLU A 192 24.80 4.97 -12.30
N ASP A 193 24.25 5.65 -11.32
CA ASP A 193 23.42 5.12 -10.25
C ASP A 193 22.20 6.03 -10.03
N GLY A 194 21.48 5.82 -8.96
CA GLY A 194 20.36 6.65 -8.52
C GLY A 194 19.83 6.15 -7.18
N PHE A 195 18.89 6.91 -6.63
CA PHE A 195 18.20 6.55 -5.41
C PHE A 195 16.73 6.28 -5.71
N ASP A 196 16.18 5.25 -5.09
CA ASP A 196 14.75 5.05 -4.99
C ASP A 196 14.26 5.58 -3.63
N ILE A 197 13.00 6.00 -3.54
CA ILE A 197 12.40 6.26 -2.23
C ILE A 197 12.25 4.92 -1.48
N THR A 198 12.47 4.92 -0.17
CA THR A 198 12.51 3.69 0.64
C THR A 198 11.27 2.79 0.43
N VAL A 199 10.09 3.36 0.26
CA VAL A 199 8.83 2.64 0.02
C VAL A 199 8.71 2.02 -1.38
N ALA A 200 9.60 2.39 -2.31
CA ALA A 200 9.71 1.77 -3.64
C ALA A 200 10.80 0.69 -3.71
N SER A 201 11.61 0.52 -2.66
CA SER A 201 12.68 -0.48 -2.60
C SER A 201 12.13 -1.91 -2.55
N GLU A 202 12.90 -2.86 -3.10
CA GLU A 202 12.54 -4.29 -2.97
C GLU A 202 12.59 -4.75 -1.52
N ILE A 203 13.47 -4.16 -0.66
CA ILE A 203 13.53 -4.49 0.77
C ILE A 203 12.19 -4.20 1.45
N MET A 204 11.53 -3.08 1.13
CA MET A 204 10.19 -2.79 1.67
C MET A 204 9.17 -3.86 1.27
N ALA A 205 9.19 -4.33 0.02
CA ALA A 205 8.29 -5.39 -0.45
C ALA A 205 8.59 -6.73 0.22
N VAL A 206 9.87 -7.11 0.31
CA VAL A 206 10.35 -8.32 1.02
C VAL A 206 9.92 -8.30 2.49
N PHE A 207 10.16 -7.20 3.17
CA PHE A 207 9.77 -6.97 4.55
C PHE A 207 8.27 -7.15 4.79
N CYS A 208 7.43 -6.57 3.93
CA CYS A 208 5.98 -6.65 4.04
C CYS A 208 5.41 -8.04 3.71
N LEU A 209 6.10 -8.84 2.88
CA LEU A 209 5.67 -10.19 2.49
C LEU A 209 6.25 -11.30 3.37
N ALA A 210 7.26 -11.01 4.19
CA ALA A 210 7.86 -11.97 5.09
C ALA A 210 6.88 -12.41 6.21
N ASN A 211 6.94 -13.69 6.57
CA ASN A 211 6.14 -14.28 7.64
C ASN A 211 6.95 -14.53 8.93
N SER A 212 8.27 -14.53 8.85
CA SER A 212 9.20 -14.79 9.95
C SER A 212 10.59 -14.28 9.60
N ILE A 213 11.51 -14.30 10.57
CA ILE A 213 12.91 -13.96 10.32
C ILE A 213 13.59 -14.95 9.36
N THR A 214 13.19 -16.22 9.39
CA THR A 214 13.70 -17.25 8.48
C THR A 214 13.24 -16.96 7.06
N ASP A 215 11.94 -16.73 6.85
CA ASP A 215 11.38 -16.36 5.54
C ASP A 215 11.99 -15.04 5.03
N LEU A 216 12.18 -14.04 5.92
CA LEU A 216 12.88 -12.81 5.58
C LEU A 216 14.28 -13.07 5.02
N LYS A 217 15.07 -13.91 5.69
CA LYS A 217 16.43 -14.28 5.24
C LYS A 217 16.41 -15.02 3.90
N GLU A 218 15.49 -15.94 3.70
CA GLU A 218 15.32 -16.66 2.46
C GLU A 218 14.95 -15.72 1.30
N ARG A 219 14.06 -14.77 1.55
CA ARG A 219 13.67 -13.74 0.57
C ARG A 219 14.85 -12.83 0.23
N ILE A 220 15.55 -12.30 1.23
CA ILE A 220 16.73 -11.46 1.03
C ILE A 220 17.78 -12.21 0.20
N SER A 221 18.01 -13.51 0.47
CA SER A 221 19.03 -14.29 -0.24
C SER A 221 18.81 -14.35 -1.75
N ARG A 222 17.55 -14.27 -2.21
CA ARG A 222 17.17 -14.33 -3.63
C ARG A 222 17.18 -12.99 -4.36
N ILE A 223 17.34 -11.85 -3.65
CA ILE A 223 17.35 -10.51 -4.26
C ILE A 223 18.44 -10.46 -5.33
N VAL A 224 18.08 -10.16 -6.56
CA VAL A 224 19.02 -9.99 -7.68
C VAL A 224 19.54 -8.56 -7.67
N VAL A 225 20.86 -8.39 -7.53
CA VAL A 225 21.52 -7.08 -7.42
C VAL A 225 22.25 -6.66 -8.70
N ALA A 226 22.71 -7.63 -9.49
CA ALA A 226 23.48 -7.41 -10.71
C ALA A 226 23.44 -8.64 -11.61
N TYR A 227 24.10 -8.53 -12.77
CA TYR A 227 24.38 -9.67 -13.64
C TYR A 227 25.87 -9.74 -13.96
N THR A 228 26.37 -10.96 -14.13
CA THR A 228 27.75 -11.23 -14.58
C THR A 228 27.92 -10.86 -16.05
N TYR A 229 29.18 -10.81 -16.55
CA TYR A 229 29.45 -10.58 -17.96
C TYR A 229 28.82 -11.64 -18.88
N ASP A 230 28.67 -12.89 -18.43
CA ASP A 230 27.99 -13.97 -19.16
C ASP A 230 26.45 -14.01 -18.91
N GLY A 231 25.92 -13.06 -18.16
CA GLY A 231 24.47 -12.84 -18.03
C GLY A 231 23.77 -13.58 -16.91
N LYS A 232 24.49 -14.24 -16.02
CA LYS A 232 23.91 -14.90 -14.84
C LYS A 232 23.54 -13.87 -13.76
N PRO A 233 22.43 -14.05 -13.04
CA PRO A 233 22.09 -13.18 -11.92
C PRO A 233 23.08 -13.35 -10.76
N VAL A 234 23.41 -12.25 -10.09
CA VAL A 234 24.13 -12.21 -8.83
C VAL A 234 23.17 -11.74 -7.75
N THR A 235 23.15 -12.44 -6.61
CA THR A 235 22.17 -12.23 -5.55
C THR A 235 22.80 -11.64 -4.28
N ALA A 236 21.96 -11.14 -3.38
CA ALA A 236 22.39 -10.75 -2.03
C ALA A 236 22.96 -11.94 -1.23
N GLY A 237 22.51 -13.17 -1.54
CA GLY A 237 23.07 -14.41 -1.01
C GLY A 237 24.52 -14.65 -1.46
N ASP A 238 24.80 -14.44 -2.75
CA ASP A 238 26.15 -14.56 -3.32
C ASP A 238 27.14 -13.54 -2.68
N LEU A 239 26.64 -12.33 -2.37
CA LEU A 239 27.39 -11.29 -1.65
C LEU A 239 27.51 -11.56 -0.14
N LYS A 240 26.87 -12.61 0.40
CA LYS A 240 26.85 -12.95 1.83
C LYS A 240 26.27 -11.84 2.73
N ALA A 241 25.37 -11.00 2.19
CA ALA A 241 24.78 -9.86 2.89
C ALA A 241 23.62 -10.23 3.82
N VAL A 242 23.01 -11.41 3.63
CA VAL A 242 21.74 -11.83 4.24
C VAL A 242 21.71 -11.68 5.75
N GLY A 243 22.75 -12.15 6.47
CA GLY A 243 22.80 -12.13 7.92
C GLY A 243 22.81 -10.71 8.49
N ALA A 244 23.64 -9.84 7.93
CA ALA A 244 23.77 -8.45 8.36
C ALA A 244 22.49 -7.64 8.07
N MET A 245 21.88 -7.82 6.88
CA MET A 245 20.60 -7.19 6.54
C MET A 245 19.48 -7.66 7.48
N ALA A 246 19.39 -8.97 7.76
CA ALA A 246 18.40 -9.51 8.69
C ALA A 246 18.59 -8.99 10.12
N ALA A 247 19.84 -8.78 10.55
CA ALA A 247 20.15 -8.19 11.87
C ALA A 247 19.65 -6.75 11.99
N LEU A 248 19.78 -5.93 10.92
CA LEU A 248 19.22 -4.58 10.86
C LEU A 248 17.68 -4.57 10.91
N LEU A 249 17.04 -5.58 10.32
CA LEU A 249 15.60 -5.65 10.16
C LEU A 249 14.87 -6.40 11.29
N LYS A 250 15.57 -7.06 12.22
CA LYS A 250 14.97 -7.99 13.20
C LYS A 250 13.89 -7.34 14.07
N ASP A 251 14.15 -6.13 14.59
CA ASP A 251 13.21 -5.42 15.46
C ASP A 251 12.13 -4.69 14.63
N ALA A 252 12.50 -4.18 13.46
CA ALA A 252 11.55 -3.63 12.51
C ALA A 252 10.46 -4.65 12.12
N LEU A 253 10.78 -5.95 12.01
CA LEU A 253 9.85 -7.00 11.60
C LEU A 253 8.67 -7.21 12.57
N LYS A 254 8.77 -6.75 13.82
CA LYS A 254 7.68 -6.74 14.79
C LYS A 254 6.68 -5.62 14.44
N PRO A 255 5.36 -5.90 14.27
CA PRO A 255 4.38 -4.86 13.98
C PRO A 255 4.24 -3.83 15.10
N ASN A 256 3.95 -2.59 14.73
CA ASN A 256 3.74 -1.49 15.66
C ASN A 256 2.27 -1.43 16.08
N LEU A 257 2.01 -1.55 17.38
CA LEU A 257 0.68 -1.39 17.99
C LEU A 257 0.48 0.06 18.43
N VAL A 258 -0.65 0.62 18.05
CA VAL A 258 -1.16 1.95 18.43
C VAL A 258 -2.68 1.88 18.61
N GLN A 259 -3.36 3.01 18.65
CA GLN A 259 -4.81 3.09 18.83
C GLN A 259 -5.45 4.11 17.88
N THR A 260 -6.76 3.97 17.65
CA THR A 260 -7.58 5.04 17.06
C THR A 260 -7.92 6.09 18.12
N LEU A 261 -8.48 7.23 17.68
CA LEU A 261 -9.03 8.24 18.62
C LEU A 261 -10.03 7.65 19.62
N GLU A 262 -10.77 6.59 19.25
CA GLU A 262 -11.75 5.90 20.10
C GLU A 262 -11.14 4.68 20.85
N GLY A 263 -9.82 4.52 20.78
CA GLY A 263 -9.09 3.46 21.47
C GLY A 263 -9.27 2.07 20.85
N THR A 264 -9.61 1.96 19.58
CA THR A 264 -9.57 0.68 18.86
C THR A 264 -8.11 0.32 18.59
N PRO A 265 -7.66 -0.93 18.87
CA PRO A 265 -6.30 -1.35 18.60
C PRO A 265 -5.99 -1.31 17.11
N ALA A 266 -4.81 -0.79 16.75
CA ALA A 266 -4.37 -0.67 15.37
C ALA A 266 -2.90 -1.09 15.21
N PHE A 267 -2.62 -1.95 14.24
CA PHE A 267 -1.26 -2.23 13.78
C PHE A 267 -0.92 -1.32 12.59
N VAL A 268 0.19 -0.60 12.69
CA VAL A 268 0.74 0.22 11.60
C VAL A 268 2.11 -0.34 11.25
N HIS A 269 2.28 -0.93 10.05
CA HIS A 269 3.50 -1.67 9.76
C HIS A 269 3.77 -1.84 8.27
N GLY A 270 4.91 -1.32 7.80
CA GLY A 270 5.34 -1.32 6.41
C GLY A 270 4.45 -0.48 5.49
N GLY A 271 4.98 -0.01 4.38
CA GLY A 271 4.29 0.95 3.51
C GLY A 271 4.73 0.93 2.05
N PRO A 272 4.73 -0.22 1.35
CA PRO A 272 5.17 -0.29 -0.04
C PRO A 272 4.23 0.51 -0.95
N PHE A 273 4.76 1.18 -1.96
CA PHE A 273 3.96 1.88 -2.96
C PHE A 273 3.13 0.91 -3.79
N ALA A 274 1.85 1.26 -4.03
CA ALA A 274 0.92 0.43 -4.78
C ALA A 274 1.05 0.52 -6.31
N ASN A 275 1.83 1.45 -6.83
CA ASN A 275 2.09 1.60 -8.26
C ASN A 275 3.35 0.85 -8.74
N ILE A 276 4.15 0.28 -7.83
CA ILE A 276 5.38 -0.46 -8.16
C ILE A 276 5.58 -1.71 -7.30
N ALA A 277 4.86 -1.82 -6.19
CA ALA A 277 4.85 -2.98 -5.29
C ALA A 277 3.40 -3.32 -4.92
N HIS A 278 3.18 -4.21 -3.96
CA HIS A 278 1.83 -4.71 -3.63
C HIS A 278 0.96 -3.73 -2.83
N GLY A 279 1.50 -2.58 -2.38
CA GLY A 279 0.70 -1.45 -1.86
C GLY A 279 -0.12 -1.69 -0.61
N CYS A 280 0.27 -2.64 0.23
CA CYS A 280 -0.46 -3.06 1.43
C CYS A 280 0.49 -3.14 2.62
N ASN A 281 -0.05 -3.10 3.84
CA ASN A 281 0.73 -3.35 5.05
C ASN A 281 1.31 -4.77 5.07
N SER A 282 2.13 -5.09 6.09
CA SER A 282 2.79 -6.38 6.18
C SER A 282 1.82 -7.55 6.36
N VAL A 283 2.24 -8.72 5.90
CA VAL A 283 1.53 -9.99 6.14
C VAL A 283 1.45 -10.29 7.63
N ILE A 284 2.53 -10.04 8.37
CA ILE A 284 2.58 -10.27 9.83
C ILE A 284 1.52 -9.41 10.54
N ALA A 285 1.43 -8.11 10.24
CA ALA A 285 0.44 -7.22 10.86
C ALA A 285 -0.99 -7.65 10.55
N THR A 286 -1.29 -8.02 9.29
CA THR A 286 -2.62 -8.51 8.92
C THR A 286 -2.97 -9.82 9.64
N LYS A 287 -2.05 -10.80 9.67
CA LYS A 287 -2.26 -12.06 10.38
C LYS A 287 -2.42 -11.84 11.89
N MET A 288 -1.66 -10.92 12.48
CA MET A 288 -1.77 -10.58 13.89
C MET A 288 -3.11 -9.94 14.22
N ALA A 289 -3.56 -8.99 13.40
CA ALA A 289 -4.88 -8.39 13.55
C ALA A 289 -6.01 -9.42 13.42
N MET A 290 -5.90 -10.37 12.47
CA MET A 290 -6.86 -11.48 12.35
C MET A 290 -6.82 -12.46 13.53
N LYS A 291 -5.64 -12.65 14.14
CA LYS A 291 -5.48 -13.56 15.28
C LYS A 291 -6.03 -12.96 16.59
N LEU A 292 -5.99 -11.64 16.73
CA LEU A 292 -6.37 -10.92 17.94
C LEU A 292 -7.82 -10.42 17.91
N GLY A 293 -8.35 -10.07 16.74
CA GLY A 293 -9.73 -9.59 16.56
C GLY A 293 -10.65 -10.63 15.94
N ASP A 294 -11.96 -10.55 16.22
CA ASP A 294 -12.97 -11.29 15.47
C ASP A 294 -13.15 -10.70 14.06
N TYR A 295 -12.77 -9.42 13.91
CA TYR A 295 -12.72 -8.70 12.64
C TYR A 295 -11.38 -7.99 12.51
N CYS A 296 -10.72 -8.18 11.36
CA CYS A 296 -9.55 -7.43 10.92
C CYS A 296 -9.95 -6.53 9.77
N VAL A 297 -9.80 -5.21 9.94
CA VAL A 297 -10.01 -4.23 8.86
C VAL A 297 -8.67 -3.76 8.34
N THR A 298 -8.45 -3.87 7.05
CA THR A 298 -7.20 -3.44 6.40
C THR A 298 -7.50 -2.70 5.10
N GLU A 299 -6.50 -2.01 4.57
CA GLU A 299 -6.64 -1.24 3.33
C GLU A 299 -5.60 -1.61 2.26
N ALA A 300 -5.92 -1.28 1.00
CA ALA A 300 -4.99 -1.32 -0.12
C ALA A 300 -4.85 0.05 -0.77
N GLY A 301 -3.64 0.40 -1.21
CA GLY A 301 -3.33 1.71 -1.77
C GLY A 301 -3.98 1.98 -3.13
N PHE A 302 -4.27 3.24 -3.43
CA PHE A 302 -4.89 3.70 -4.67
C PHE A 302 -6.29 3.09 -4.92
N GLY A 303 -6.68 2.91 -6.18
CA GLY A 303 -7.93 2.29 -6.58
C GLY A 303 -7.91 0.76 -6.52
N ALA A 304 -9.09 0.15 -6.62
CA ALA A 304 -9.23 -1.29 -6.55
C ALA A 304 -8.55 -2.02 -7.73
N ASP A 305 -8.37 -1.35 -8.84
CA ASP A 305 -7.63 -1.85 -10.01
C ASP A 305 -6.12 -2.00 -9.79
N LEU A 306 -5.56 -1.27 -8.82
CA LEU A 306 -4.14 -1.33 -8.45
C LEU A 306 -3.94 -1.97 -7.09
N GLY A 307 -4.47 -1.33 -6.04
CA GLY A 307 -4.22 -1.77 -4.67
C GLY A 307 -4.93 -3.06 -4.32
N ALA A 308 -6.24 -3.15 -4.55
CA ALA A 308 -6.97 -4.38 -4.25
C ALA A 308 -6.55 -5.53 -5.18
N GLU A 309 -6.30 -5.29 -6.45
CA GLU A 309 -5.75 -6.30 -7.38
C GLU A 309 -4.49 -6.93 -6.77
N LYS A 310 -3.49 -6.11 -6.37
CA LYS A 310 -2.24 -6.62 -5.79
C LYS A 310 -2.40 -7.23 -4.40
N PHE A 311 -3.33 -6.70 -3.60
CA PHE A 311 -3.67 -7.32 -2.33
C PHE A 311 -4.18 -8.75 -2.55
N LEU A 312 -5.06 -8.94 -3.53
CA LEU A 312 -5.69 -10.22 -3.83
C LEU A 312 -4.73 -11.16 -4.57
N ASP A 313 -4.17 -10.74 -5.72
CA ASP A 313 -3.36 -11.61 -6.59
C ASP A 313 -1.92 -11.81 -6.10
N ILE A 314 -1.39 -10.92 -5.24
CA ILE A 314 -0.04 -11.07 -4.69
C ILE A 314 -0.09 -11.42 -3.20
N LYS A 315 -0.57 -10.51 -2.34
CA LYS A 315 -0.49 -10.70 -0.88
C LYS A 315 -1.34 -11.86 -0.40
N CYS A 316 -2.61 -11.94 -0.81
CA CYS A 316 -3.49 -13.05 -0.41
C CYS A 316 -2.96 -14.39 -0.92
N ARG A 317 -2.49 -14.43 -2.16
CA ARG A 317 -1.90 -15.64 -2.76
C ARG A 317 -0.69 -16.14 -1.97
N MET A 318 0.27 -15.26 -1.67
CA MET A 318 1.50 -15.61 -0.97
C MET A 318 1.30 -15.93 0.50
N ALA A 319 0.34 -15.28 1.15
CA ALA A 319 0.12 -15.41 2.58
C ALA A 319 -0.98 -16.40 2.97
N GLY A 320 -1.69 -16.97 1.98
CA GLY A 320 -2.84 -17.84 2.21
C GLY A 320 -4.03 -17.11 2.83
N LEU A 321 -4.21 -15.82 2.50
CA LEU A 321 -5.30 -14.99 3.01
C LEU A 321 -6.51 -15.05 2.07
N LYS A 322 -7.71 -14.90 2.66
CA LYS A 322 -8.97 -14.82 1.93
C LYS A 322 -9.83 -13.76 2.61
N PRO A 323 -10.15 -12.64 1.92
CA PRO A 323 -11.08 -11.65 2.47
C PRO A 323 -12.50 -12.22 2.58
N ASP A 324 -13.21 -11.84 3.65
CA ASP A 324 -14.60 -12.18 3.87
C ASP A 324 -15.54 -11.13 3.26
N ALA A 325 -15.12 -9.86 3.23
CA ALA A 325 -15.86 -8.76 2.63
C ALA A 325 -14.92 -7.69 2.09
N VAL A 326 -15.40 -6.92 1.11
CA VAL A 326 -14.70 -5.77 0.54
C VAL A 326 -15.57 -4.53 0.63
N VAL A 327 -14.99 -3.43 1.08
CA VAL A 327 -15.60 -2.09 1.07
C VAL A 327 -14.96 -1.26 -0.03
N VAL A 328 -15.75 -0.81 -1.00
CA VAL A 328 -15.31 0.11 -2.06
C VAL A 328 -15.72 1.52 -1.68
N VAL A 329 -14.75 2.36 -1.38
CA VAL A 329 -14.98 3.77 -1.00
C VAL A 329 -15.13 4.63 -2.25
N ALA A 330 -16.16 5.48 -2.26
CA ALA A 330 -16.40 6.46 -3.30
C ALA A 330 -16.76 7.81 -2.69
N THR A 331 -16.59 8.89 -3.46
CA THR A 331 -17.12 10.21 -3.15
C THR A 331 -17.84 10.77 -4.36
N ILE A 332 -18.91 11.52 -4.15
CA ILE A 332 -19.64 12.20 -5.22
C ILE A 332 -18.70 13.12 -6.00
N ARG A 333 -17.81 13.84 -5.32
CA ARG A 333 -16.80 14.71 -5.93
C ARG A 333 -15.87 13.96 -6.87
N ALA A 334 -15.33 12.81 -6.45
CA ALA A 334 -14.45 12.01 -7.29
C ALA A 334 -15.20 11.48 -8.54
N LEU A 335 -16.42 11.01 -8.37
CA LEU A 335 -17.24 10.55 -9.50
C LEU A 335 -17.55 11.70 -10.49
N LYS A 336 -17.93 12.88 -10.02
CA LYS A 336 -18.10 14.07 -10.89
C LYS A 336 -16.81 14.43 -11.63
N MET A 337 -15.66 14.33 -10.98
CA MET A 337 -14.37 14.56 -11.63
C MET A 337 -14.07 13.52 -12.70
N HIS A 338 -14.36 12.24 -12.47
CA HIS A 338 -14.27 11.18 -13.47
C HIS A 338 -15.25 11.41 -14.64
N GLY A 339 -16.34 12.12 -14.42
CA GLY A 339 -17.27 12.59 -15.45
C GLY A 339 -16.84 13.86 -16.18
N GLY A 340 -15.62 14.37 -15.90
CA GLY A 340 -15.03 15.52 -16.58
C GLY A 340 -15.26 16.87 -15.92
N MET A 341 -15.82 16.93 -14.70
CA MET A 341 -16.03 18.19 -13.96
C MET A 341 -14.72 18.74 -13.41
N ALA A 342 -14.52 20.06 -13.53
CA ALA A 342 -13.34 20.74 -13.03
C ALA A 342 -13.26 20.71 -11.48
N LYS A 343 -12.04 20.59 -10.92
CA LYS A 343 -11.82 20.51 -9.48
C LYS A 343 -12.45 21.68 -8.69
N THR A 344 -12.45 22.87 -9.27
CA THR A 344 -12.98 24.10 -8.64
C THR A 344 -14.52 24.12 -8.56
N GLU A 345 -15.20 23.25 -9.30
CA GLU A 345 -16.66 23.21 -9.41
C GLU A 345 -17.31 22.03 -8.67
N LEU A 346 -16.50 21.11 -8.12
CA LEU A 346 -16.98 19.86 -7.52
C LEU A 346 -17.97 20.02 -6.35
N GLY A 347 -18.09 21.22 -5.78
CA GLY A 347 -19.07 21.57 -4.77
C GLY A 347 -20.49 21.84 -5.31
N ASN A 348 -20.65 21.99 -6.63
CA ASN A 348 -21.94 22.26 -7.26
C ASN A 348 -22.62 20.94 -7.65
N GLU A 349 -23.97 20.88 -7.57
CA GLU A 349 -24.73 19.74 -8.08
C GLU A 349 -24.52 19.61 -9.60
N ASN A 350 -24.20 18.38 -10.05
CA ASN A 350 -24.08 18.09 -11.47
C ASN A 350 -24.34 16.61 -11.75
N LEU A 351 -25.62 16.30 -12.00
CA LEU A 351 -26.07 14.92 -12.27
C LEU A 351 -25.51 14.36 -13.59
N ASP A 352 -25.28 15.20 -14.60
CA ASP A 352 -24.71 14.75 -15.88
C ASP A 352 -23.25 14.33 -15.74
N ALA A 353 -22.43 15.12 -15.03
CA ALA A 353 -21.07 14.74 -14.74
C ALA A 353 -21.02 13.48 -13.85
N LEU A 354 -21.89 13.40 -12.84
CA LEU A 354 -22.00 12.23 -11.98
C LEU A 354 -22.34 10.98 -12.80
N LYS A 355 -23.35 11.04 -13.66
CA LYS A 355 -23.75 9.93 -14.53
C LYS A 355 -22.61 9.45 -15.44
N LYS A 356 -21.83 10.37 -16.00
CA LYS A 356 -20.65 10.05 -16.81
C LYS A 356 -19.51 9.40 -15.99
N GLY A 357 -19.38 9.74 -14.72
CA GLY A 357 -18.33 9.21 -13.85
C GLY A 357 -18.69 7.90 -13.16
N LEU A 358 -19.98 7.59 -12.99
CA LEU A 358 -20.47 6.35 -12.35
C LEU A 358 -19.88 5.05 -12.92
N PRO A 359 -19.63 4.90 -14.24
CA PRO A 359 -18.98 3.71 -14.78
C PRO A 359 -17.63 3.37 -14.11
N ASN A 360 -16.91 4.36 -13.56
CA ASN A 360 -15.69 4.10 -12.78
C ASN A 360 -15.99 3.27 -11.52
N LEU A 361 -16.99 3.68 -10.74
CA LEU A 361 -17.41 2.92 -9.55
C LEU A 361 -17.94 1.54 -9.93
N LEU A 362 -18.82 1.46 -10.94
CA LEU A 362 -19.42 0.20 -11.35
C LEU A 362 -18.37 -0.81 -11.84
N ARG A 363 -17.31 -0.37 -12.53
CA ARG A 363 -16.20 -1.22 -12.95
C ARG A 363 -15.43 -1.77 -11.73
N HIS A 364 -15.11 -0.94 -10.75
CA HIS A 364 -14.44 -1.40 -9.53
C HIS A 364 -15.29 -2.40 -8.76
N VAL A 365 -16.58 -2.13 -8.58
CA VAL A 365 -17.52 -3.06 -7.91
C VAL A 365 -17.63 -4.36 -8.68
N SER A 366 -17.80 -4.29 -10.02
CA SER A 366 -17.87 -5.47 -10.88
C SER A 366 -16.59 -6.34 -10.77
N ASN A 367 -15.41 -5.72 -10.69
CA ASN A 367 -14.17 -6.46 -10.50
C ASN A 367 -14.19 -7.27 -9.18
N ILE A 368 -14.62 -6.66 -8.09
CA ILE A 368 -14.70 -7.34 -6.79
C ILE A 368 -15.71 -8.49 -6.83
N VAL A 369 -16.91 -8.25 -7.36
CA VAL A 369 -18.01 -9.22 -7.34
C VAL A 369 -17.82 -10.31 -8.39
N ASN A 370 -17.45 -9.95 -9.63
CA ASN A 370 -17.47 -10.88 -10.76
C ASN A 370 -16.10 -11.52 -11.05
N VAL A 371 -14.99 -10.77 -10.86
CA VAL A 371 -13.63 -11.31 -11.10
C VAL A 371 -13.13 -12.03 -9.87
N TYR A 372 -13.17 -11.39 -8.70
CA TYR A 372 -12.66 -11.94 -7.44
C TYR A 372 -13.70 -12.72 -6.62
N LYS A 373 -14.98 -12.61 -6.99
CA LYS A 373 -16.12 -13.32 -6.36
C LYS A 373 -16.21 -13.07 -4.84
N LEU A 374 -16.00 -11.83 -4.44
CA LEU A 374 -16.05 -11.42 -3.04
C LEU A 374 -17.32 -10.61 -2.73
N PRO A 375 -17.92 -10.80 -1.54
CA PRO A 375 -19.00 -9.94 -1.06
C PRO A 375 -18.52 -8.48 -0.97
N CYS A 376 -19.35 -7.54 -1.44
CA CYS A 376 -18.98 -6.13 -1.57
C CYS A 376 -20.07 -5.21 -1.03
N VAL A 377 -19.65 -4.10 -0.45
CA VAL A 377 -20.49 -2.92 -0.14
C VAL A 377 -19.77 -1.67 -0.63
N VAL A 378 -20.53 -0.68 -1.08
CA VAL A 378 -20.01 0.64 -1.42
C VAL A 378 -20.20 1.58 -0.23
N ALA A 379 -19.11 2.20 0.24
CA ALA A 379 -19.15 3.28 1.23
C ALA A 379 -19.02 4.62 0.52
N VAL A 380 -20.06 5.44 0.56
CA VAL A 380 -20.02 6.80 0.02
C VAL A 380 -19.67 7.77 1.16
N ASN A 381 -18.45 8.32 1.13
CA ASN A 381 -18.04 9.39 2.04
C ASN A 381 -18.79 10.67 1.66
N ARG A 382 -19.76 11.04 2.49
CA ARG A 382 -20.63 12.19 2.27
C ARG A 382 -19.93 13.49 2.65
N PHE A 383 -19.95 14.46 1.73
CA PHE A 383 -19.57 15.84 1.99
C PHE A 383 -20.81 16.73 2.17
N PRO A 384 -20.71 17.84 2.93
CA PRO A 384 -21.84 18.74 3.14
C PRO A 384 -22.45 19.34 1.87
N THR A 385 -21.68 19.35 0.77
CA THR A 385 -22.12 19.86 -0.53
C THR A 385 -22.80 18.82 -1.42
N ASP A 386 -22.78 17.54 -1.03
CA ASP A 386 -23.41 16.48 -1.81
C ASP A 386 -24.93 16.55 -1.66
N THR A 387 -25.65 16.59 -2.77
CA THR A 387 -27.12 16.67 -2.76
C THR A 387 -27.77 15.30 -2.65
N ASP A 388 -28.98 15.25 -2.13
CA ASP A 388 -29.72 14.00 -2.02
C ASP A 388 -29.98 13.36 -3.38
N LYS A 389 -30.21 14.16 -4.44
CA LYS A 389 -30.38 13.66 -5.82
C LYS A 389 -29.11 12.98 -6.35
N GLU A 390 -27.94 13.54 -6.06
CA GLU A 390 -26.66 12.91 -6.44
C GLU A 390 -26.48 11.58 -5.71
N ILE A 391 -26.78 11.53 -4.44
CA ILE A 391 -26.70 10.32 -3.61
C ILE A 391 -27.70 9.25 -4.12
N GLU A 392 -28.94 9.62 -4.36
CA GLU A 392 -29.98 8.71 -4.89
C GLU A 392 -29.56 8.10 -6.24
N MET A 393 -28.98 8.89 -7.14
CA MET A 393 -28.46 8.39 -8.42
C MET A 393 -27.40 7.31 -8.23
N VAL A 394 -26.44 7.50 -7.32
CA VAL A 394 -25.40 6.49 -7.03
C VAL A 394 -26.02 5.22 -6.45
N ILE A 395 -27.01 5.36 -5.55
CA ILE A 395 -27.71 4.22 -4.94
C ILE A 395 -28.44 3.40 -6.02
N GLU A 396 -29.17 4.03 -6.91
CA GLU A 396 -29.94 3.34 -7.96
C GLU A 396 -29.01 2.58 -8.93
N GLU A 397 -27.93 3.20 -9.36
CA GLU A 397 -26.99 2.56 -10.29
C GLU A 397 -26.28 1.34 -9.67
N CYS A 398 -25.88 1.40 -8.41
CA CYS A 398 -25.23 0.25 -7.74
C CYS A 398 -26.19 -0.91 -7.45
N LYS A 399 -27.49 -0.66 -7.31
CA LYS A 399 -28.50 -1.73 -7.22
C LYS A 399 -28.47 -2.66 -8.43
N THR A 400 -28.09 -2.17 -9.60
CA THR A 400 -27.98 -2.98 -10.82
C THR A 400 -26.95 -4.10 -10.70
N LEU A 401 -25.97 -3.95 -9.83
CA LEU A 401 -24.94 -4.96 -9.54
C LEU A 401 -25.26 -5.80 -8.28
N GLY A 402 -26.42 -5.60 -7.66
CA GLY A 402 -26.81 -6.29 -6.44
C GLY A 402 -25.96 -5.94 -5.20
N VAL A 403 -25.35 -4.76 -5.21
CA VAL A 403 -24.45 -4.28 -4.15
C VAL A 403 -25.11 -3.13 -3.39
N ASN A 404 -25.09 -3.22 -2.05
CA ASN A 404 -25.61 -2.18 -1.19
C ASN A 404 -24.66 -0.99 -1.11
N ILE A 405 -25.26 0.19 -0.92
CA ILE A 405 -24.53 1.43 -0.62
C ILE A 405 -24.85 1.86 0.80
N VAL A 406 -23.83 2.31 1.52
CA VAL A 406 -23.96 2.92 2.83
C VAL A 406 -23.30 4.30 2.82
N LEU A 407 -24.00 5.30 3.30
CA LEU A 407 -23.43 6.64 3.52
C LEU A 407 -22.53 6.61 4.75
N SER A 408 -21.37 7.23 4.65
CA SER A 408 -20.36 7.31 5.70
C SER A 408 -20.10 8.77 6.07
N THR A 409 -20.21 9.09 7.36
CA THR A 409 -19.87 10.41 7.91
C THR A 409 -18.72 10.34 8.91
N VAL A 410 -17.88 9.32 8.78
CA VAL A 410 -16.79 9.02 9.73
C VAL A 410 -15.79 10.16 9.91
N TRP A 411 -15.58 10.99 8.89
CA TRP A 411 -14.70 12.15 8.99
C TRP A 411 -15.19 13.15 10.05
N ALA A 412 -16.51 13.41 10.08
CA ALA A 412 -17.11 14.37 11.00
C ALA A 412 -17.53 13.73 12.34
N ASP A 413 -18.00 12.47 12.32
CA ASP A 413 -18.69 11.82 13.44
C ASP A 413 -17.89 10.63 14.02
N GLY A 414 -16.66 10.38 13.56
CA GLY A 414 -15.87 9.23 14.01
C GLY A 414 -16.57 7.90 13.81
N GLY A 415 -16.40 6.97 14.73
CA GLY A 415 -17.03 5.65 14.68
C GLY A 415 -18.55 5.66 14.66
N LYS A 416 -19.19 6.69 15.20
CA LYS A 416 -20.66 6.86 15.13
C LYS A 416 -21.11 6.95 13.67
N GLY A 417 -20.38 7.70 12.84
CA GLY A 417 -20.65 7.83 11.40
C GLY A 417 -20.37 6.55 10.60
N GLY A 418 -19.73 5.54 11.21
CA GLY A 418 -19.40 4.25 10.63
C GLY A 418 -20.30 3.08 11.04
N THR A 419 -21.25 3.27 11.98
CA THR A 419 -22.04 2.16 12.53
C THR A 419 -22.90 1.44 11.49
N ALA A 420 -23.59 2.17 10.61
CA ALA A 420 -24.40 1.57 9.54
C ALA A 420 -23.54 0.74 8.56
N LEU A 421 -22.34 1.23 8.23
CA LEU A 421 -21.38 0.49 7.41
C LEU A 421 -20.88 -0.77 8.14
N ALA A 422 -20.63 -0.67 9.45
CA ALA A 422 -20.22 -1.79 10.28
C ALA A 422 -21.28 -2.90 10.32
N GLU A 423 -22.55 -2.55 10.50
CA GLU A 423 -23.67 -3.51 10.48
C GLU A 423 -23.79 -4.23 9.13
N GLU A 424 -23.62 -3.50 8.02
CA GLU A 424 -23.67 -4.09 6.68
C GLU A 424 -22.47 -5.02 6.43
N VAL A 425 -21.28 -4.61 6.83
CA VAL A 425 -20.06 -5.43 6.69
C VAL A 425 -20.15 -6.71 7.50
N VAL A 426 -20.72 -6.68 8.73
CA VAL A 426 -20.96 -7.90 9.53
C VAL A 426 -21.86 -8.87 8.77
N LYS A 427 -22.96 -8.40 8.18
CA LYS A 427 -23.85 -9.23 7.36
C LYS A 427 -23.15 -9.83 6.14
N LEU A 428 -22.27 -9.05 5.49
CA LEU A 428 -21.48 -9.54 4.35
C LEU A 428 -20.49 -10.64 4.74
N CYS A 429 -19.84 -10.51 5.90
CA CYS A 429 -18.90 -11.50 6.42
C CYS A 429 -19.54 -12.85 6.77
N GLU A 430 -20.86 -12.91 6.93
CA GLU A 430 -21.62 -14.13 7.15
C GLU A 430 -21.97 -14.88 5.85
N LYS A 431 -21.86 -14.18 4.68
CA LYS A 431 -22.13 -14.79 3.38
C LYS A 431 -20.97 -15.71 2.97
N PRO A 432 -21.27 -16.86 2.36
CA PRO A 432 -20.23 -17.65 1.71
C PRO A 432 -19.62 -16.86 0.55
N ASN A 433 -18.34 -17.07 0.30
CA ASN A 433 -17.69 -16.50 -0.87
C ASN A 433 -16.81 -17.54 -1.58
N ASP A 434 -16.73 -17.41 -2.91
CA ASP A 434 -15.94 -18.27 -3.79
C ASP A 434 -14.70 -17.54 -4.31
N PHE A 435 -13.99 -16.84 -3.42
CA PHE A 435 -12.82 -16.05 -3.77
C PHE A 435 -11.93 -16.74 -4.80
N SER A 436 -11.64 -16.04 -5.87
CA SER A 436 -10.79 -16.52 -6.97
C SER A 436 -9.77 -15.43 -7.34
N PHE A 437 -8.63 -15.87 -7.85
CA PHE A 437 -7.61 -14.97 -8.40
C PHE A 437 -7.95 -14.55 -9.84
N SER A 438 -7.36 -13.42 -10.29
CA SER A 438 -7.58 -12.97 -11.66
C SER A 438 -6.85 -13.83 -12.71
N TYR A 439 -5.82 -14.57 -12.32
CA TYR A 439 -5.05 -15.50 -13.18
C TYR A 439 -4.42 -16.63 -12.36
N GLU A 440 -4.05 -17.72 -13.05
CA GLU A 440 -3.28 -18.85 -12.48
C GLU A 440 -1.77 -18.65 -12.67
N LEU A 441 -0.93 -19.23 -11.77
CA LEU A 441 0.52 -19.03 -11.81
C LEU A 441 1.23 -19.88 -12.88
N ASP A 442 0.63 -20.94 -13.37
CA ASP A 442 1.22 -21.86 -14.33
C ASP A 442 1.09 -21.43 -15.80
N CYS A 443 0.37 -20.33 -16.09
CA CYS A 443 0.33 -19.74 -17.41
C CYS A 443 1.57 -18.84 -17.69
N SER A 444 1.75 -18.42 -18.94
CA SER A 444 2.87 -17.56 -19.36
C SER A 444 2.84 -16.19 -18.68
N ILE A 445 3.98 -15.50 -18.66
CA ILE A 445 4.06 -14.12 -18.14
C ILE A 445 3.11 -13.20 -18.92
N GLU A 446 3.09 -13.33 -20.25
CA GLU A 446 2.22 -12.59 -21.14
C GLU A 446 0.73 -12.82 -20.81
N ASP A 447 0.33 -14.09 -20.58
CA ASP A 447 -1.06 -14.42 -20.26
C ASP A 447 -1.49 -13.86 -18.90
N LYS A 448 -0.61 -13.85 -17.88
CA LYS A 448 -0.88 -13.21 -16.60
C LYS A 448 -1.15 -11.72 -16.76
N ILE A 449 -0.28 -11.03 -17.51
CA ILE A 449 -0.42 -9.60 -17.79
C ILE A 449 -1.72 -9.34 -18.56
N LYS A 450 -2.01 -10.14 -19.59
CA LYS A 450 -3.23 -10.03 -20.38
C LYS A 450 -4.48 -10.27 -19.53
N ALA A 451 -4.44 -11.23 -18.63
CA ALA A 451 -5.57 -11.51 -17.73
C ALA A 451 -5.89 -10.32 -16.82
N VAL A 452 -4.89 -9.69 -16.20
CA VAL A 452 -5.11 -8.48 -15.39
C VAL A 452 -5.66 -7.34 -16.25
N VAL A 453 -5.05 -7.07 -17.41
CA VAL A 453 -5.48 -5.97 -18.29
C VAL A 453 -6.91 -6.17 -18.79
N THR A 454 -7.28 -7.36 -19.22
CA THR A 454 -8.61 -7.60 -19.80
C THR A 454 -9.70 -7.78 -18.74
N ARG A 455 -9.40 -8.50 -17.66
CA ARG A 455 -10.41 -8.83 -16.64
C ARG A 455 -10.58 -7.74 -15.60
N VAL A 456 -9.48 -7.09 -15.18
CA VAL A 456 -9.50 -6.08 -14.09
C VAL A 456 -9.54 -4.66 -14.64
N TYR A 457 -8.69 -4.33 -15.62
CA TYR A 457 -8.67 -2.96 -16.17
C TYR A 457 -9.75 -2.74 -17.23
N GLY A 458 -10.24 -3.82 -17.87
CA GLY A 458 -11.21 -3.73 -18.95
C GLY A 458 -10.61 -3.27 -20.27
N GLY A 459 -9.30 -3.43 -20.44
CA GLY A 459 -8.59 -3.20 -21.68
C GLY A 459 -8.90 -4.29 -22.70
N LYS A 460 -8.75 -3.96 -23.99
CA LYS A 460 -9.00 -4.88 -25.10
C LYS A 460 -7.85 -5.86 -25.28
N ASP A 461 -6.61 -5.38 -25.17
CA ASP A 461 -5.41 -6.18 -25.42
C ASP A 461 -4.17 -5.56 -24.78
N VAL A 462 -3.03 -6.25 -24.91
CA VAL A 462 -1.71 -5.84 -24.42
C VAL A 462 -0.73 -5.81 -25.59
N ASN A 463 -0.01 -4.70 -25.74
CA ASN A 463 1.12 -4.59 -26.64
C ASN A 463 2.43 -4.71 -25.87
N PHE A 464 3.36 -5.51 -26.36
CA PHE A 464 4.68 -5.69 -25.75
C PHE A 464 5.75 -5.09 -26.66
N THR A 465 6.58 -4.19 -26.12
CA THR A 465 7.75 -3.71 -26.87
C THR A 465 8.75 -4.85 -27.10
N ALA A 466 9.59 -4.73 -28.13
CA ALA A 466 10.66 -5.71 -28.41
C ALA A 466 11.59 -5.91 -27.19
N SER A 467 11.84 -4.83 -26.43
CA SER A 467 12.63 -4.89 -25.18
C SER A 467 11.91 -5.73 -24.12
N ALA A 468 10.61 -5.50 -23.91
CA ALA A 468 9.83 -6.26 -22.93
C ALA A 468 9.79 -7.75 -23.27
N LEU A 469 9.56 -8.11 -24.54
CA LEU A 469 9.57 -9.52 -24.99
C LEU A 469 10.93 -10.19 -24.77
N LYS A 470 12.02 -9.48 -25.02
CA LYS A 470 13.39 -9.99 -24.76
C LYS A 470 13.60 -10.26 -23.26
N GLU A 471 13.14 -9.37 -22.40
CA GLU A 471 13.22 -9.54 -20.94
C GLU A 471 12.33 -10.69 -20.45
N ILE A 472 11.09 -10.80 -20.93
CA ILE A 472 10.19 -11.91 -20.61
C ILE A 472 10.83 -13.25 -20.96
N LYS A 473 11.37 -13.38 -22.18
CA LYS A 473 12.07 -14.60 -22.61
C LYS A 473 13.24 -14.95 -21.70
N LYS A 474 14.04 -13.93 -21.28
CA LYS A 474 15.16 -14.12 -20.36
C LYS A 474 14.67 -14.58 -18.98
N LEU A 475 13.63 -13.93 -18.43
CA LEU A 475 13.08 -14.24 -17.11
C LEU A 475 12.45 -15.63 -17.08
N THR A 476 11.76 -16.03 -18.15
CA THR A 476 11.24 -17.41 -18.32
C THR A 476 12.38 -18.44 -18.33
N ALA A 477 13.46 -18.19 -19.08
CA ALA A 477 14.63 -19.07 -19.11
C ALA A 477 15.35 -19.19 -17.75
N LEU A 478 15.21 -18.18 -16.89
CA LEU A 478 15.74 -18.16 -15.52
C LEU A 478 14.77 -18.77 -14.49
N GLY A 479 13.58 -19.23 -14.90
CA GLY A 479 12.61 -19.88 -14.04
C GLY A 479 11.71 -18.93 -13.24
N PHE A 480 11.61 -17.65 -13.63
CA PHE A 480 10.75 -16.65 -12.98
C PHE A 480 9.33 -16.58 -13.58
N ASP A 481 8.95 -17.51 -14.43
CA ASP A 481 7.63 -17.56 -15.06
C ASP A 481 6.50 -18.02 -14.13
N LYS A 482 6.82 -18.62 -12.97
CA LYS A 482 5.83 -19.14 -12.01
C LYS A 482 5.46 -18.21 -10.86
N ILE A 483 5.96 -16.98 -10.85
CA ILE A 483 5.64 -15.97 -9.84
C ILE A 483 4.58 -14.98 -10.35
N PRO A 484 3.84 -14.30 -9.45
CA PRO A 484 2.82 -13.33 -9.87
C PRO A 484 3.41 -12.09 -10.55
N VAL A 485 2.54 -11.34 -11.24
CA VAL A 485 2.87 -10.07 -11.88
C VAL A 485 2.35 -8.90 -11.04
N CYS A 486 3.15 -7.85 -10.94
CA CYS A 486 2.83 -6.58 -10.31
C CYS A 486 2.87 -5.49 -11.40
N ILE A 487 1.70 -5.13 -11.95
CA ILE A 487 1.65 -4.14 -13.02
C ILE A 487 1.80 -2.74 -12.43
N ALA A 488 2.84 -2.06 -12.88
CA ALA A 488 3.15 -0.67 -12.56
C ALA A 488 2.61 0.25 -13.67
N LYS A 489 1.52 0.96 -13.38
CA LYS A 489 0.86 1.90 -14.27
C LYS A 489 0.46 3.18 -13.53
N THR A 490 -0.06 4.17 -14.25
CA THR A 490 -0.69 5.33 -13.62
C THR A 490 -1.83 4.91 -12.68
N GLN A 491 -1.94 5.59 -11.54
CA GLN A 491 -3.04 5.39 -10.59
C GLN A 491 -4.34 6.13 -10.98
N TYR A 492 -4.31 7.01 -11.96
CA TYR A 492 -5.40 7.93 -12.29
C TYR A 492 -6.35 7.43 -13.37
N SER A 493 -6.11 6.25 -13.93
CA SER A 493 -6.94 5.63 -14.96
C SER A 493 -6.88 4.12 -14.87
N PHE A 494 -7.89 3.42 -15.39
CA PHE A 494 -7.80 1.97 -15.64
C PHE A 494 -6.77 1.64 -16.73
N SER A 495 -6.56 2.57 -17.69
CA SER A 495 -5.52 2.39 -18.72
C SER A 495 -4.13 2.82 -18.24
N ASP A 496 -3.13 2.72 -19.10
CA ASP A 496 -1.78 3.29 -18.93
C ASP A 496 -1.68 4.78 -19.31
N ASP A 497 -2.80 5.39 -19.75
CA ASP A 497 -2.94 6.80 -20.07
C ASP A 497 -3.77 7.52 -18.99
N MET A 498 -3.15 8.42 -18.22
CA MET A 498 -3.77 9.14 -17.12
C MET A 498 -4.87 10.13 -17.56
N THR A 499 -4.96 10.46 -18.84
CA THR A 499 -5.99 11.38 -19.37
C THR A 499 -7.32 10.69 -19.63
N LYS A 500 -7.34 9.35 -19.68
CA LYS A 500 -8.55 8.55 -19.90
C LYS A 500 -9.29 8.35 -18.58
N LEU A 501 -10.17 9.29 -18.25
CA LEU A 501 -10.98 9.28 -17.03
C LEU A 501 -12.15 8.29 -17.10
N GLY A 502 -12.82 8.08 -15.97
CA GLY A 502 -14.00 7.23 -15.87
C GLY A 502 -13.67 5.74 -16.01
N ALA A 503 -14.37 5.05 -16.90
CA ALA A 503 -14.12 3.65 -17.25
C ALA A 503 -13.85 3.56 -18.76
N PRO A 504 -12.61 3.81 -19.21
CA PRO A 504 -12.28 3.74 -20.63
C PRO A 504 -12.51 2.33 -21.19
N GLU A 505 -12.86 2.27 -22.47
CA GLU A 505 -13.09 1.04 -23.24
C GLU A 505 -12.14 0.98 -24.43
N ASP A 506 -12.03 -0.18 -25.05
CA ASP A 506 -11.26 -0.43 -26.29
C ASP A 506 -9.80 0.05 -26.28
N PHE A 507 -9.18 0.17 -25.10
CA PHE A 507 -7.78 0.56 -24.98
C PHE A 507 -6.84 -0.66 -24.94
N THR A 508 -5.62 -0.44 -25.41
CA THR A 508 -4.52 -1.40 -25.33
C THR A 508 -3.46 -0.87 -24.38
N VAL A 509 -3.03 -1.68 -23.42
CA VAL A 509 -1.93 -1.34 -22.50
C VAL A 509 -0.60 -1.70 -23.15
N THR A 510 0.38 -0.82 -23.08
CA THR A 510 1.72 -1.09 -23.62
C THR A 510 2.72 -1.41 -22.53
N VAL A 511 3.20 -2.66 -22.50
CA VAL A 511 4.29 -3.10 -21.61
C VAL A 511 5.63 -2.68 -22.21
N ARG A 512 6.36 -1.82 -21.49
CA ARG A 512 7.65 -1.26 -21.93
C ARG A 512 8.83 -2.06 -21.38
N LYS A 513 8.72 -2.57 -20.16
CA LYS A 513 9.79 -3.30 -19.48
C LYS A 513 9.21 -4.28 -18.47
N VAL A 514 9.90 -5.41 -18.27
CA VAL A 514 9.60 -6.36 -17.18
C VAL A 514 10.89 -6.60 -16.41
N LYS A 515 10.84 -6.52 -15.09
CA LYS A 515 11.96 -6.81 -14.21
C LYS A 515 11.53 -7.75 -13.08
N VAL A 516 12.45 -8.54 -12.55
CA VAL A 516 12.19 -9.41 -11.41
C VAL A 516 12.47 -8.70 -10.10
N SER A 517 11.55 -8.86 -9.15
CA SER A 517 11.73 -8.58 -7.73
C SER A 517 11.80 -9.95 -7.03
N ALA A 518 12.96 -10.60 -7.16
CA ALA A 518 13.11 -12.04 -6.84
C ALA A 518 12.97 -12.34 -5.35
N GLY A 519 13.44 -11.44 -4.50
CA GLY A 519 13.27 -11.52 -3.05
C GLY A 519 11.80 -11.36 -2.64
N ALA A 520 11.12 -10.38 -3.21
CA ALA A 520 9.69 -10.18 -3.00
C ALA A 520 8.85 -11.32 -3.62
N GLY A 521 9.33 -11.92 -4.70
CA GLY A 521 8.70 -13.06 -5.37
C GLY A 521 7.60 -12.66 -6.36
N PHE A 522 7.77 -11.54 -7.08
CA PHE A 522 6.90 -11.13 -8.19
C PHE A 522 7.67 -10.45 -9.32
N LEU A 523 7.04 -10.35 -10.48
CA LEU A 523 7.55 -9.59 -11.62
C LEU A 523 6.95 -8.19 -11.63
N VAL A 524 7.77 -7.17 -11.77
CA VAL A 524 7.31 -5.79 -11.96
C VAL A 524 7.19 -5.50 -13.44
N VAL A 525 5.97 -5.20 -13.89
CA VAL A 525 5.60 -4.95 -15.29
C VAL A 525 5.36 -3.46 -15.49
N LEU A 526 6.27 -2.78 -16.17
CA LEU A 526 6.22 -1.33 -16.38
C LEU A 526 5.48 -0.98 -17.67
N THR A 527 4.38 -0.25 -17.55
CA THR A 527 3.56 0.20 -18.70
C THR A 527 3.84 1.65 -19.10
N GLY A 528 4.56 2.38 -18.26
CA GLY A 528 4.94 3.79 -18.47
C GLY A 528 6.21 4.14 -17.73
N ASP A 529 6.53 5.41 -17.69
CA ASP A 529 7.63 5.94 -16.88
C ASP A 529 7.19 6.04 -15.41
N ILE A 530 7.35 4.93 -14.70
CA ILE A 530 6.99 4.85 -13.29
C ILE A 530 8.11 5.43 -12.43
N MET A 531 7.75 6.43 -11.67
CA MET A 531 8.70 7.19 -10.87
C MET A 531 8.92 6.52 -9.50
N THR A 532 10.13 6.03 -9.28
CA THR A 532 10.57 5.42 -8.02
C THR A 532 11.24 6.42 -7.06
N MET A 533 11.45 7.65 -7.52
CA MET A 533 11.92 8.78 -6.71
C MET A 533 11.06 10.02 -7.03
N PRO A 534 10.00 10.27 -6.26
CA PRO A 534 9.18 11.47 -6.40
C PRO A 534 10.01 12.75 -6.15
N GLY A 535 9.55 13.88 -6.66
CA GLY A 535 10.11 15.18 -6.32
C GLY A 535 9.18 15.95 -5.41
N LEU A 536 9.72 16.88 -4.64
CA LEU A 536 8.92 17.85 -3.91
C LEU A 536 8.11 18.72 -4.90
N PRO A 537 6.86 19.10 -4.58
CA PRO A 537 6.05 20.01 -5.39
C PRO A 537 6.60 21.44 -5.34
N LYS A 538 5.98 22.35 -6.09
CA LYS A 538 6.35 23.77 -6.10
C LYS A 538 6.24 24.42 -4.71
N VAL A 539 5.22 24.02 -3.95
CA VAL A 539 5.01 24.42 -2.54
C VAL A 539 4.85 23.14 -1.74
N PRO A 540 5.92 22.63 -1.13
CA PRO A 540 5.87 21.41 -0.32
C PRO A 540 5.18 21.66 1.04
N ALA A 541 4.58 20.60 1.59
CA ALA A 541 4.00 20.64 2.93
C ALA A 541 5.02 21.05 4.00
N ALA A 542 6.29 20.74 3.77
CA ALA A 542 7.42 21.11 4.63
C ALA A 542 7.50 22.62 4.93
N GLU A 543 6.99 23.51 4.07
CA GLU A 543 6.98 24.97 4.31
C GLU A 543 6.01 25.39 5.43
N LYS A 544 5.08 24.51 5.82
CA LYS A 544 4.04 24.79 6.82
C LYS A 544 4.23 24.02 8.11
N ILE A 545 5.07 22.99 8.09
CA ILE A 545 5.34 22.16 9.28
C ILE A 545 6.34 22.91 10.15
N ASP A 546 6.00 23.08 11.42
CA ASP A 546 6.86 23.75 12.40
C ASP A 546 6.73 23.07 13.78
N VAL A 547 7.64 23.39 14.67
CA VAL A 547 7.66 22.94 16.06
C VAL A 547 7.94 24.13 16.98
N ASP A 548 7.09 24.30 17.99
CA ASP A 548 7.25 25.39 18.95
C ASP A 548 8.30 25.09 20.04
N GLU A 549 8.54 26.04 20.93
CA GLU A 549 9.50 25.95 22.04
C GLU A 549 9.16 24.85 23.07
N ASN A 550 7.92 24.36 23.09
CA ASN A 550 7.45 23.28 23.95
C ASN A 550 7.48 21.92 23.23
N GLY A 551 7.94 21.87 21.97
CA GLY A 551 7.98 20.67 21.16
C GLY A 551 6.64 20.29 20.52
N VAL A 552 5.67 21.20 20.49
CA VAL A 552 4.36 20.97 19.87
C VAL A 552 4.45 21.22 18.37
N ILE A 553 4.08 20.22 17.58
CA ILE A 553 4.14 20.28 16.11
C ILE A 553 2.87 20.94 15.57
N SER A 554 3.03 21.78 14.57
CA SER A 554 1.97 22.41 13.80
C SER A 554 2.13 22.17 12.30
N GLY A 555 1.06 22.36 11.53
CA GLY A 555 1.10 22.23 10.07
C GLY A 555 1.28 20.82 9.53
N LEU A 556 1.25 19.81 10.38
CA LEU A 556 1.29 18.40 10.00
C LEU A 556 -0.16 17.93 9.73
N PHE A 557 -0.77 18.47 8.66
CA PHE A 557 -2.14 18.21 8.15
C PHE A 557 -3.33 18.61 9.04
#